data_fcec89c2f62ce2718416a334bb774bd8
#
_entry.id   fcec89c2f62ce2718416a334bb774bd8
#
_cell.length_a   1.000
_cell.length_b   1.000
_cell.length_c   1.000
_cell.angle_alpha   90.00
_cell.angle_beta   90.00
_cell.angle_gamma   90.00
#
_symmetry.space_group_name_H-M   'P 1'
#
loop_
_entity.id
_entity.type
_entity.pdbx_description
1 polymer ?
#
loop_
_entity_poly.entity_id
_entity_poly.type
_entity_poly.pdbx_seq_one_letter_code
_entity_poly.pdbx_strand_id
1 'polypeptide(L)'
;MDLLEEARHQQGLEMPPKRLQAALLHDTLELLPHPESPASKKRIVLLSRTISHGSLHRHLITIRCPDQAFYLDAIRGYLLRSNIQPINQQTMVATMQCDESFCDVYLRHPDQQSDDNFMFIALHLSATLVPDSTTVCHDIRAILRAVDLSICDFDPMQEILTELAENVRPDHPCSADLLSWMNEGRYLFFGLQMGSKRFGILRDYRAMDRVAKGLHQEIDAQPAPTVPGLQWLHLASSQHYLYSAANVKALRICWRNSQGVLKHAALIGHFSRSARHTNASQIPCLDRHWSQLQQSPLLQQSAFYRREIRTLYDRLPKPLLHSVPSSQWLVPLKNIVDMNTPIQTSTSHLKPDVGNLEYLLVTMPSNRFGPNVLHSVEAVIRIENVTIHGHESIGIGPYRIIIFAIQPDKEATLAAIPDAIGECIIFWIDRAKKVVLRHAE
;
A
#
# COMPACT_ATOMS: atom_id res chain seq x y z
N MET A 1 -24.77 -21.50 21.31
CA MET A 1 -24.10 -20.64 22.34
C MET A 1 -22.68 -21.12 22.60
N ASP A 2 -22.48 -22.40 22.70
CA ASP A 2 -21.21 -23.01 23.07
C ASP A 2 -20.04 -22.65 22.12
N LEU A 3 -20.30 -22.61 20.81
CA LEU A 3 -19.28 -22.26 19.80
C LEU A 3 -18.72 -20.83 19.96
N LEU A 4 -19.59 -19.88 20.32
CA LEU A 4 -19.15 -18.50 20.55
C LEU A 4 -18.44 -18.33 21.91
N GLU A 5 -18.85 -19.09 22.91
CA GLU A 5 -18.19 -19.11 24.22
C GLU A 5 -16.81 -19.77 24.12
N GLU A 6 -16.69 -20.87 23.38
CA GLU A 6 -15.43 -21.57 23.14
C GLU A 6 -14.45 -20.72 22.34
N ALA A 7 -14.90 -20.06 21.26
CA ALA A 7 -14.07 -19.16 20.46
C ALA A 7 -13.51 -17.98 21.27
N ARG A 8 -14.26 -17.50 22.26
CA ARG A 8 -13.86 -16.41 23.16
C ARG A 8 -12.90 -16.86 24.23
N HIS A 9 -13.15 -18.01 24.81
CA HIS A 9 -12.24 -18.59 25.78
C HIS A 9 -10.84 -18.78 25.18
N GLN A 10 -10.78 -19.17 23.90
CA GLN A 10 -9.54 -19.27 23.14
C GLN A 10 -8.86 -17.90 22.88
N GLN A 11 -9.65 -16.80 22.82
CA GLN A 11 -9.14 -15.46 22.53
C GLN A 11 -8.95 -14.57 23.76
N GLY A 12 -9.36 -15.03 24.95
CA GLY A 12 -9.24 -14.25 26.20
C GLY A 12 -10.11 -12.98 26.24
N LEU A 13 -11.20 -12.92 25.48
CA LEU A 13 -12.05 -11.74 25.34
C LEU A 13 -13.15 -11.69 26.41
N GLU A 14 -13.46 -10.48 26.92
CA GLU A 14 -14.60 -10.28 27.80
C GLU A 14 -15.94 -10.57 27.12
N MET A 15 -16.87 -11.18 27.87
CA MET A 15 -18.18 -11.54 27.37
C MET A 15 -19.03 -10.29 27.08
N PRO A 16 -19.61 -10.14 25.85
CA PRO A 16 -20.52 -9.04 25.58
C PRO A 16 -21.83 -9.16 26.34
N PRO A 17 -22.60 -8.06 26.42
CA PRO A 17 -23.94 -8.10 26.97
C PRO A 17 -24.80 -9.21 26.33
N LYS A 18 -25.63 -9.89 27.12
CA LYS A 18 -26.47 -11.03 26.68
C LYS A 18 -27.25 -10.81 25.38
N ARG A 19 -27.81 -9.58 25.19
CA ARG A 19 -28.52 -9.23 23.95
C ARG A 19 -27.63 -9.21 22.72
N LEU A 20 -26.40 -8.77 22.90
CA LEU A 20 -25.42 -8.73 21.82
C LEU A 20 -24.93 -10.15 21.47
N GLN A 21 -24.80 -11.02 22.47
CA GLN A 21 -24.49 -12.45 22.26
C GLN A 21 -25.61 -13.13 21.45
N ALA A 22 -26.88 -12.88 21.81
CA ALA A 22 -28.03 -13.43 21.09
C ALA A 22 -28.08 -12.92 19.64
N ALA A 23 -27.80 -11.63 19.39
CA ALA A 23 -27.77 -11.07 18.04
C ALA A 23 -26.61 -11.66 17.21
N LEU A 24 -25.43 -11.80 17.81
CA LEU A 24 -24.27 -12.43 17.17
C LEU A 24 -24.55 -13.89 16.79
N LEU A 25 -25.14 -14.66 17.71
CA LEU A 25 -25.49 -16.05 17.47
C LEU A 25 -26.52 -16.14 16.33
N HIS A 26 -27.58 -15.31 16.38
CA HIS A 26 -28.58 -15.27 15.33
C HIS A 26 -27.98 -14.95 13.96
N ASP A 27 -27.14 -13.89 13.88
CA ASP A 27 -26.49 -13.50 12.65
C ASP A 27 -25.52 -14.58 12.14
N THR A 28 -24.81 -15.25 13.05
CA THR A 28 -23.93 -16.36 12.69
C THR A 28 -24.73 -17.50 12.09
N LEU A 29 -25.87 -17.85 12.67
CA LEU A 29 -26.77 -18.88 12.15
C LEU A 29 -27.38 -18.50 10.80
N GLU A 30 -27.79 -17.23 10.62
CA GLU A 30 -28.25 -16.73 9.31
C GLU A 30 -27.16 -16.74 8.22
N LEU A 31 -25.91 -16.60 8.62
CA LEU A 31 -24.76 -16.65 7.69
C LEU A 31 -24.34 -18.06 7.34
N LEU A 32 -24.81 -19.10 8.06
CA LEU A 32 -24.54 -20.48 7.71
C LEU A 32 -25.16 -20.79 6.34
N PRO A 33 -24.47 -21.46 5.44
CA PRO A 33 -25.05 -21.88 4.19
C PRO A 33 -26.16 -22.90 4.45
N HIS A 34 -27.32 -22.64 3.90
CA HIS A 34 -28.36 -23.66 3.77
C HIS A 34 -28.17 -24.35 2.41
N PRO A 35 -28.23 -25.69 2.30
CA PRO A 35 -27.98 -26.42 1.05
C PRO A 35 -28.76 -25.84 -0.13
N GLU A 36 -30.01 -25.44 0.09
CA GLU A 36 -30.91 -24.91 -0.93
C GLU A 36 -30.85 -23.37 -1.09
N SER A 37 -30.08 -22.68 -0.25
CA SER A 37 -30.04 -21.22 -0.27
C SER A 37 -29.07 -20.67 -1.32
N PRO A 38 -29.45 -19.66 -2.13
CA PRO A 38 -28.52 -18.94 -2.98
C PRO A 38 -27.33 -18.34 -2.21
N ALA A 39 -27.47 -18.13 -0.90
CA ALA A 39 -26.39 -17.66 -0.04
C ALA A 39 -25.31 -18.72 0.20
N SER A 40 -25.62 -20.02 0.11
CA SER A 40 -24.63 -21.10 0.22
C SER A 40 -23.57 -21.03 -0.88
N LYS A 41 -23.94 -20.56 -2.07
CA LYS A 41 -23.07 -20.40 -3.24
C LYS A 41 -22.21 -19.12 -3.19
N LYS A 42 -22.50 -18.20 -2.27
CA LYS A 42 -21.72 -16.95 -2.15
C LYS A 42 -20.57 -17.15 -1.18
N ARG A 43 -19.37 -16.94 -1.65
CA ARG A 43 -18.16 -17.02 -0.82
C ARG A 43 -18.14 -15.94 0.29
N ILE A 44 -18.74 -14.78 0.04
CA ILE A 44 -18.75 -13.63 0.94
C ILE A 44 -20.19 -13.19 1.20
N VAL A 45 -20.60 -13.20 2.46
CA VAL A 45 -21.91 -12.75 2.91
C VAL A 45 -21.77 -11.76 4.04
N LEU A 46 -22.53 -10.65 3.99
CA LEU A 46 -22.57 -9.61 5.02
C LEU A 46 -24.00 -9.42 5.50
N LEU A 47 -24.19 -9.34 6.81
CA LEU A 47 -25.40 -8.88 7.47
C LEU A 47 -25.11 -7.62 8.27
N SER A 48 -26.07 -6.69 8.31
CA SER A 48 -25.99 -5.49 9.14
C SER A 48 -27.28 -5.31 9.91
N ARG A 49 -27.17 -5.08 11.21
CA ARG A 49 -28.29 -4.81 12.10
C ARG A 49 -27.99 -3.62 13.00
N THR A 50 -29.01 -2.86 13.34
CA THR A 50 -28.91 -1.84 14.38
C THR A 50 -29.48 -2.41 15.66
N ILE A 51 -28.68 -2.38 16.73
CA ILE A 51 -29.07 -2.84 18.06
C ILE A 51 -29.19 -1.61 18.96
N SER A 52 -30.38 -1.44 19.59
CA SER A 52 -30.62 -0.36 20.51
C SER A 52 -30.73 -0.90 21.94
N HIS A 53 -30.01 -0.26 22.86
CA HIS A 53 -30.11 -0.54 24.31
C HIS A 53 -30.14 0.77 25.08
N GLY A 54 -31.32 1.20 25.51
CA GLY A 54 -31.53 2.53 26.09
C GLY A 54 -31.17 3.63 25.09
N SER A 55 -30.32 4.57 25.49
CA SER A 55 -29.80 5.64 24.64
C SER A 55 -28.65 5.22 23.74
N LEU A 56 -28.12 4.00 23.86
CA LEU A 56 -27.00 3.50 23.07
C LEU A 56 -27.51 2.78 21.82
N HIS A 57 -27.13 3.32 20.66
CA HIS A 57 -27.38 2.69 19.37
C HIS A 57 -26.06 2.19 18.80
N ARG A 58 -26.04 0.94 18.36
CA ARG A 58 -24.85 0.28 17.78
C ARG A 58 -25.22 -0.40 16.48
N HIS A 59 -24.32 -0.33 15.52
CA HIS A 59 -24.39 -1.16 14.33
C HIS A 59 -23.55 -2.43 14.54
N LEU A 60 -24.15 -3.58 14.29
CA LEU A 60 -23.50 -4.86 14.22
C LEU A 60 -23.39 -5.25 12.75
N ILE A 61 -22.17 -5.42 12.26
CA ILE A 61 -21.89 -5.94 10.91
C ILE A 61 -21.24 -7.29 11.09
N THR A 62 -21.92 -8.33 10.62
CA THR A 62 -21.41 -9.71 10.66
C THR A 62 -21.07 -10.17 9.25
N ILE A 63 -19.88 -10.73 9.08
CA ILE A 63 -19.32 -11.11 7.80
C ILE A 63 -18.93 -12.58 7.86
N ARG A 64 -19.32 -13.34 6.84
CA ARG A 64 -18.74 -14.65 6.53
C ARG A 64 -17.92 -14.54 5.26
N CYS A 65 -16.68 -14.96 5.30
CA CYS A 65 -15.79 -15.06 4.14
C CYS A 65 -14.91 -16.30 4.26
N PRO A 66 -14.23 -16.76 3.18
CA PRO A 66 -13.24 -17.82 3.29
C PRO A 66 -12.14 -17.46 4.29
N ASP A 67 -11.61 -18.47 5.00
CA ASP A 67 -10.43 -18.29 5.87
C ASP A 67 -9.17 -18.23 5.01
N GLN A 68 -8.93 -17.09 4.42
CA GLN A 68 -7.79 -16.83 3.58
C GLN A 68 -7.08 -15.54 4.00
N ALA A 69 -5.82 -15.44 3.63
CA ALA A 69 -5.03 -14.24 3.87
C ALA A 69 -5.71 -12.99 3.30
N PHE A 70 -5.42 -11.85 3.89
CA PHE A 70 -5.77 -10.49 3.47
C PHE A 70 -7.20 -10.01 3.75
N TYR A 71 -8.21 -10.86 3.94
CA TYR A 71 -9.59 -10.39 4.19
C TYR A 71 -9.69 -9.52 5.45
N LEU A 72 -9.19 -10.03 6.57
CA LEU A 72 -9.24 -9.31 7.84
C LEU A 72 -8.39 -8.02 7.80
N ASP A 73 -7.20 -8.11 7.21
CA ASP A 73 -6.29 -6.96 7.10
C ASP A 73 -6.85 -5.87 6.18
N ALA A 74 -7.55 -6.26 5.11
CA ALA A 74 -8.21 -5.32 4.21
C ALA A 74 -9.36 -4.58 4.90
N ILE A 75 -10.18 -5.28 5.70
CA ILE A 75 -11.23 -4.66 6.52
C ILE A 75 -10.62 -3.69 7.54
N ARG A 76 -9.60 -4.12 8.28
CA ARG A 76 -8.89 -3.27 9.25
C ARG A 76 -8.28 -2.04 8.60
N GLY A 77 -7.67 -2.22 7.44
CA GLY A 77 -7.10 -1.13 6.65
C GLY A 77 -8.16 -0.11 6.24
N TYR A 78 -9.33 -0.56 5.80
CA TYR A 78 -10.46 0.31 5.48
C TYR A 78 -10.95 1.08 6.70
N LEU A 79 -11.24 0.39 7.80
CA LEU A 79 -11.75 1.02 9.02
C LEU A 79 -10.78 2.11 9.54
N LEU A 80 -9.48 1.81 9.56
CA LEU A 80 -8.44 2.74 9.99
C LEU A 80 -8.43 4.01 9.12
N ARG A 81 -8.47 3.87 7.80
CA ARG A 81 -8.41 5.01 6.87
C ARG A 81 -9.69 5.83 6.83
N SER A 82 -10.83 5.18 7.03
CA SER A 82 -12.12 5.85 7.16
C SER A 82 -12.31 6.49 8.53
N ASN A 83 -11.30 6.43 9.40
CA ASN A 83 -11.34 6.88 10.80
C ASN A 83 -12.50 6.25 11.59
N ILE A 84 -12.83 4.99 11.24
CA ILE A 84 -13.86 4.21 11.91
C ILE A 84 -13.18 3.32 12.94
N GLN A 85 -13.40 3.60 14.22
CA GLN A 85 -12.92 2.76 15.31
C GLN A 85 -14.06 1.83 15.77
N PRO A 86 -13.92 0.50 15.57
CA PRO A 86 -14.89 -0.44 16.11
C PRO A 86 -14.82 -0.43 17.65
N ILE A 87 -16.00 -0.43 18.29
CA ILE A 87 -16.10 -0.59 19.75
C ILE A 87 -15.58 -1.96 20.16
N ASN A 88 -15.88 -2.97 19.33
CA ASN A 88 -15.38 -4.33 19.48
C ASN A 88 -15.27 -4.99 18.10
N GLN A 89 -14.29 -5.87 17.94
CA GLN A 89 -14.13 -6.74 16.78
C GLN A 89 -13.91 -8.16 17.29
N GLN A 90 -14.66 -9.10 16.73
CA GLN A 90 -14.52 -10.52 17.03
C GLN A 90 -14.30 -11.28 15.75
N THR A 91 -13.45 -12.28 15.80
CA THR A 91 -13.19 -13.18 14.67
C THR A 91 -13.25 -14.62 15.15
N MET A 92 -13.84 -15.47 14.35
CA MET A 92 -13.94 -16.91 14.58
C MET A 92 -13.67 -17.63 13.27
N VAL A 93 -12.88 -18.67 13.32
CA VAL A 93 -12.66 -19.55 12.16
C VAL A 93 -13.36 -20.89 12.42
N ALA A 94 -14.15 -21.34 11.47
CA ALA A 94 -14.88 -22.58 11.57
C ALA A 94 -14.75 -23.38 10.27
N THR A 95 -14.68 -24.70 10.39
CA THR A 95 -14.78 -25.63 9.27
C THR A 95 -16.25 -25.98 9.08
N MET A 96 -16.70 -25.97 7.83
CA MET A 96 -18.07 -26.36 7.48
C MET A 96 -18.02 -27.62 6.65
N GLN A 97 -18.72 -28.64 7.09
CA GLN A 97 -18.95 -29.87 6.33
C GLN A 97 -20.42 -29.95 5.96
N CYS A 98 -20.71 -29.85 4.68
CA CYS A 98 -22.07 -29.91 4.16
C CYS A 98 -22.24 -31.16 3.31
N ASP A 99 -23.26 -31.96 3.59
CA ASP A 99 -23.80 -32.95 2.70
C ASP A 99 -25.07 -32.43 2.01
N GLU A 100 -25.77 -33.29 1.26
CA GLU A 100 -26.96 -32.88 0.51
C GLU A 100 -28.13 -32.41 1.39
N SER A 101 -28.13 -32.73 2.69
CA SER A 101 -29.25 -32.46 3.60
C SER A 101 -28.89 -31.71 4.86
N PHE A 102 -27.62 -31.60 5.20
CA PHE A 102 -27.17 -31.03 6.46
C PHE A 102 -25.82 -30.29 6.36
N CYS A 103 -25.62 -29.24 7.14
CA CYS A 103 -24.34 -28.59 7.30
C CYS A 103 -23.94 -28.58 8.78
N ASP A 104 -22.86 -29.26 9.07
CA ASP A 104 -22.21 -29.21 10.38
C ASP A 104 -21.14 -28.15 10.41
N VAL A 105 -21.07 -27.43 11.53
CA VAL A 105 -20.07 -26.37 11.75
C VAL A 105 -19.25 -26.72 12.97
N TYR A 106 -17.94 -26.82 12.75
CA TYR A 106 -16.98 -27.12 13.80
C TYR A 106 -16.02 -25.94 13.98
N LEU A 107 -15.70 -25.58 15.23
CA LEU A 107 -14.58 -24.69 15.48
C LEU A 107 -13.29 -25.36 14.99
N ARG A 108 -12.48 -24.59 14.28
CA ARG A 108 -11.22 -25.10 13.74
C ARG A 108 -10.24 -25.40 14.86
N HIS A 109 -9.68 -26.60 14.85
CA HIS A 109 -8.47 -26.87 15.60
C HIS A 109 -7.27 -26.24 14.86
N PRO A 110 -6.33 -25.56 15.55
CA PRO A 110 -5.19 -24.84 14.93
C PRO A 110 -4.39 -25.65 13.92
N ASP A 111 -4.35 -26.97 14.09
CA ASP A 111 -3.54 -27.89 13.27
C ASP A 111 -4.25 -28.45 12.03
N GLN A 112 -5.53 -28.10 11.80
CA GLN A 112 -6.29 -28.58 10.65
C GLN A 112 -6.37 -27.50 9.57
N GLN A 113 -5.74 -27.74 8.42
CA GLN A 113 -5.97 -26.96 7.20
C GLN A 113 -7.02 -27.68 6.34
N SER A 114 -8.09 -26.98 5.99
CA SER A 114 -9.11 -27.45 5.07
C SER A 114 -9.54 -26.30 4.18
N ASP A 115 -9.80 -26.57 2.90
CA ASP A 115 -10.31 -25.57 1.94
C ASP A 115 -11.73 -25.12 2.26
N ASP A 116 -12.43 -25.83 3.14
CA ASP A 116 -13.80 -25.55 3.59
C ASP A 116 -13.85 -24.67 4.85
N ASN A 117 -12.75 -24.00 5.20
CA ASN A 117 -12.71 -23.10 6.33
C ASN A 117 -13.31 -21.74 6.00
N PHE A 118 -14.14 -21.24 6.91
CA PHE A 118 -14.73 -19.90 6.85
C PHE A 118 -14.34 -19.10 8.07
N MET A 119 -14.10 -17.81 7.82
CA MET A 119 -13.90 -16.82 8.86
C MET A 119 -15.20 -16.03 9.06
N PHE A 120 -15.66 -15.94 10.29
CA PHE A 120 -16.74 -15.07 10.73
C PHE A 120 -16.12 -13.87 11.43
N ILE A 121 -16.51 -12.67 11.00
CA ILE A 121 -16.04 -11.40 11.56
C ILE A 121 -17.26 -10.62 12.03
N ALA A 122 -17.27 -10.21 13.29
CA ALA A 122 -18.29 -9.34 13.84
C ALA A 122 -17.67 -7.99 14.22
N LEU A 123 -18.21 -6.91 13.66
CA LEU A 123 -17.80 -5.53 13.91
C LEU A 123 -18.90 -4.81 14.65
N HIS A 124 -18.59 -4.26 15.83
CA HIS A 124 -19.50 -3.42 16.60
C HIS A 124 -19.09 -1.96 16.40
N LEU A 125 -19.93 -1.18 15.76
CA LEU A 125 -19.69 0.22 15.46
C LEU A 125 -20.64 1.10 16.26
N SER A 126 -20.19 2.29 16.64
CA SER A 126 -21.05 3.30 17.25
C SER A 126 -21.95 3.91 16.18
N ALA A 127 -23.28 3.86 16.36
CA ALA A 127 -24.22 4.49 15.45
C ALA A 127 -24.12 6.04 15.46
N THR A 128 -23.57 6.62 16.54
CA THR A 128 -23.32 8.06 16.61
C THR A 128 -22.13 8.50 15.76
N LEU A 129 -21.06 7.67 15.72
CA LEU A 129 -19.86 7.96 14.94
C LEU A 129 -19.95 7.47 13.50
N VAL A 130 -20.79 6.49 13.24
CA VAL A 130 -21.03 5.89 11.93
C VAL A 130 -22.54 5.91 11.65
N PRO A 131 -23.11 7.04 11.23
CA PRO A 131 -24.55 7.16 11.04
C PRO A 131 -25.09 6.30 9.89
N ASP A 132 -24.26 6.00 8.90
CA ASP A 132 -24.64 5.18 7.73
C ASP A 132 -23.85 3.86 7.68
N SER A 133 -24.39 2.83 8.34
CA SER A 133 -23.83 1.47 8.26
C SER A 133 -23.99 0.83 6.88
N THR A 134 -24.90 1.33 6.04
CA THR A 134 -25.14 0.79 4.71
C THR A 134 -23.94 1.07 3.79
N THR A 135 -23.44 2.31 3.82
CA THR A 135 -22.22 2.68 3.09
C THR A 135 -21.02 1.84 3.55
N VAL A 136 -20.84 1.67 4.87
CA VAL A 136 -19.75 0.82 5.41
C VAL A 136 -19.87 -0.62 4.90
N CYS A 137 -21.08 -1.19 4.89
CA CYS A 137 -21.30 -2.54 4.36
C CYS A 137 -21.01 -2.63 2.85
N HIS A 138 -21.40 -1.61 2.08
CA HIS A 138 -21.11 -1.54 0.66
C HIS A 138 -19.59 -1.50 0.39
N ASP A 139 -18.87 -0.69 1.14
CA ASP A 139 -17.43 -0.54 0.99
C ASP A 139 -16.68 -1.82 1.42
N ILE A 140 -17.04 -2.40 2.57
CA ILE A 140 -16.48 -3.68 3.01
C ILE A 140 -16.74 -4.78 1.96
N ARG A 141 -17.95 -4.87 1.41
CA ARG A 141 -18.26 -5.85 0.35
C ARG A 141 -17.40 -5.64 -0.89
N ALA A 142 -17.21 -4.40 -1.31
CA ALA A 142 -16.37 -4.07 -2.45
C ALA A 142 -14.89 -4.44 -2.21
N ILE A 143 -14.38 -4.17 -1.01
CA ILE A 143 -13.02 -4.51 -0.59
C ILE A 143 -12.82 -6.02 -0.58
N LEU A 144 -13.72 -6.75 0.06
CA LEU A 144 -13.66 -8.22 0.10
C LEU A 144 -13.77 -8.83 -1.31
N ARG A 145 -14.61 -8.25 -2.18
CA ARG A 145 -14.68 -8.65 -3.59
C ARG A 145 -13.36 -8.42 -4.32
N ALA A 146 -12.72 -7.27 -4.09
CA ALA A 146 -11.42 -6.97 -4.69
C ALA A 146 -10.32 -7.94 -4.23
N VAL A 147 -10.31 -8.27 -2.94
CA VAL A 147 -9.39 -9.29 -2.37
C VAL A 147 -9.66 -10.66 -2.99
N ASP A 148 -10.92 -11.08 -3.07
CA ASP A 148 -11.32 -12.36 -3.64
C ASP A 148 -10.86 -12.50 -5.11
N LEU A 149 -11.05 -11.46 -5.92
CA LEU A 149 -10.56 -11.41 -7.29
C LEU A 149 -9.03 -11.54 -7.38
N SER A 150 -8.30 -10.86 -6.49
CA SER A 150 -6.84 -10.92 -6.47
C SER A 150 -6.33 -12.32 -6.09
N ILE A 151 -7.00 -13.00 -5.16
CA ILE A 151 -6.64 -14.34 -4.73
C ILE A 151 -6.99 -15.36 -5.83
N CYS A 152 -8.19 -15.28 -6.40
CA CYS A 152 -8.62 -16.21 -7.45
C CYS A 152 -7.76 -16.15 -8.72
N ASP A 153 -7.22 -14.98 -9.03
CA ASP A 153 -6.39 -14.78 -10.22
C ASP A 153 -4.88 -14.80 -9.91
N PHE A 154 -4.49 -15.18 -8.68
CA PHE A 154 -3.09 -15.11 -8.26
C PHE A 154 -2.17 -16.00 -9.12
N ASP A 155 -2.49 -17.27 -9.27
CA ASP A 155 -1.69 -18.23 -10.07
C ASP A 155 -1.60 -17.79 -11.55
N PRO A 156 -2.73 -17.46 -12.23
CA PRO A 156 -2.66 -16.91 -13.58
C PRO A 156 -1.78 -15.64 -13.69
N MET A 157 -1.82 -14.75 -12.69
CA MET A 157 -0.95 -13.56 -12.70
C MET A 157 0.52 -13.92 -12.54
N GLN A 158 0.87 -14.92 -11.73
CA GLN A 158 2.24 -15.42 -11.59
C GLN A 158 2.78 -16.05 -12.89
N GLU A 159 1.97 -16.86 -13.57
CA GLU A 159 2.32 -17.46 -14.85
C GLU A 159 2.62 -16.38 -15.90
N ILE A 160 1.72 -15.40 -16.03
CA ILE A 160 1.92 -14.28 -16.96
C ILE A 160 3.16 -13.48 -16.60
N LEU A 161 3.42 -13.24 -15.32
CA LEU A 161 4.61 -12.49 -14.91
C LEU A 161 5.92 -13.23 -15.25
N THR A 162 5.91 -14.55 -15.17
CA THR A 162 7.02 -15.39 -15.65
C THR A 162 7.25 -15.20 -17.16
N GLU A 163 6.17 -15.26 -17.95
CA GLU A 163 6.23 -14.99 -19.41
C GLU A 163 6.74 -13.57 -19.71
N LEU A 164 6.26 -12.58 -18.96
CA LEU A 164 6.69 -11.19 -19.12
C LEU A 164 8.18 -11.01 -18.78
N ALA A 165 8.69 -11.68 -17.76
CA ALA A 165 10.12 -11.65 -17.43
C ALA A 165 10.98 -12.20 -18.59
N GLU A 166 10.56 -13.32 -19.20
CA GLU A 166 11.26 -13.88 -20.38
C GLU A 166 11.17 -12.94 -21.58
N ASN A 167 10.02 -12.31 -21.82
CA ASN A 167 9.84 -11.35 -22.92
C ASN A 167 10.69 -10.07 -22.79
N VAL A 168 10.92 -9.61 -21.55
CA VAL A 168 11.74 -8.42 -21.26
C VAL A 168 13.24 -8.74 -21.28
N ARG A 169 13.63 -9.97 -21.00
CA ARG A 169 15.04 -10.39 -20.82
C ARG A 169 15.98 -10.03 -21.96
N PRO A 170 15.62 -10.20 -23.27
CA PRO A 170 16.51 -9.85 -24.37
C PRO A 170 16.92 -8.38 -24.40
N ASP A 171 15.98 -7.46 -24.10
CA ASP A 171 16.22 -6.02 -24.14
C ASP A 171 16.73 -5.50 -22.79
N HIS A 172 16.27 -6.10 -21.67
CA HIS A 172 16.50 -5.59 -20.31
C HIS A 172 16.68 -6.72 -19.28
N PRO A 173 17.81 -7.43 -19.27
CA PRO A 173 18.05 -8.57 -18.37
C PRO A 173 17.83 -8.23 -16.90
N CYS A 174 18.28 -7.04 -16.49
CA CYS A 174 18.13 -6.56 -15.12
C CYS A 174 16.66 -6.43 -14.69
N SER A 175 15.81 -5.91 -15.57
CA SER A 175 14.36 -5.82 -15.34
C SER A 175 13.70 -7.20 -15.25
N ALA A 176 14.14 -8.13 -16.08
CA ALA A 176 13.68 -9.52 -16.03
C ALA A 176 14.02 -10.19 -14.69
N ASP A 177 15.25 -9.99 -14.21
CA ASP A 177 15.69 -10.53 -12.91
C ASP A 177 14.86 -9.93 -11.75
N LEU A 178 14.53 -8.64 -11.81
CA LEU A 178 13.65 -8.01 -10.82
C LEU A 178 12.23 -8.57 -10.87
N LEU A 179 11.65 -8.78 -12.06
CA LEU A 179 10.33 -9.40 -12.22
C LEU A 179 10.31 -10.83 -11.65
N SER A 180 11.33 -11.63 -11.95
CA SER A 180 11.48 -12.97 -11.40
C SER A 180 11.56 -12.94 -9.88
N TRP A 181 12.37 -12.04 -9.31
CA TRP A 181 12.49 -11.85 -7.86
C TRP A 181 11.15 -11.42 -7.22
N MET A 182 10.39 -10.54 -7.88
CA MET A 182 9.06 -10.13 -7.41
C MET A 182 8.09 -11.32 -7.37
N ASN A 183 8.18 -12.21 -8.38
CA ASN A 183 7.33 -13.38 -8.52
C ASN A 183 7.59 -14.48 -7.47
N GLU A 184 8.73 -14.46 -6.80
CA GLU A 184 9.06 -15.35 -5.68
C GLU A 184 8.36 -14.98 -4.35
N GLY A 185 7.16 -14.39 -4.39
CA GLY A 185 6.42 -13.95 -3.20
C GLY A 185 6.94 -12.65 -2.58
N ARG A 186 7.75 -11.90 -3.32
CA ARG A 186 8.27 -10.61 -2.87
C ARG A 186 7.34 -9.45 -3.18
N TYR A 187 6.38 -9.67 -4.07
CA TYR A 187 5.39 -8.68 -4.46
C TYR A 187 3.99 -9.30 -4.38
N LEU A 188 3.06 -8.59 -3.76
CA LEU A 188 1.66 -8.99 -3.66
C LEU A 188 0.91 -8.43 -4.85
N PHE A 189 0.43 -9.31 -5.72
CA PHE A 189 -0.29 -8.96 -6.93
C PHE A 189 -1.76 -8.70 -6.59
N PHE A 190 -2.25 -7.52 -6.94
CA PHE A 190 -3.66 -7.19 -6.82
C PHE A 190 -4.36 -7.20 -8.16
N GLY A 191 -3.66 -6.91 -9.22
CA GLY A 191 -4.19 -6.95 -10.58
C GLY A 191 -3.11 -6.84 -11.64
N LEU A 192 -3.42 -7.40 -12.80
CA LEU A 192 -2.57 -7.34 -14.00
C LEU A 192 -3.44 -7.08 -15.23
N GLN A 193 -2.98 -6.17 -16.09
CA GLN A 193 -3.58 -5.90 -17.38
C GLN A 193 -2.54 -6.12 -18.48
N MET A 194 -2.91 -6.95 -19.48
CA MET A 194 -2.11 -7.19 -20.67
C MET A 194 -3.01 -7.14 -21.89
N GLY A 195 -2.91 -6.04 -22.66
CA GLY A 195 -3.85 -5.76 -23.74
C GLY A 195 -5.28 -5.66 -23.24
N SER A 196 -6.18 -6.49 -23.79
CA SER A 196 -7.59 -6.57 -23.36
C SER A 196 -7.82 -7.50 -22.15
N LYS A 197 -6.83 -8.33 -21.80
CA LYS A 197 -6.94 -9.27 -20.68
C LYS A 197 -6.71 -8.54 -19.37
N ARG A 198 -7.57 -8.79 -18.39
CA ARG A 198 -7.52 -8.19 -17.05
C ARG A 198 -7.69 -9.26 -15.98
N PHE A 199 -6.88 -9.17 -14.92
CA PHE A 199 -6.84 -10.10 -13.81
C PHE A 199 -6.92 -9.34 -12.48
N GLY A 200 -7.34 -10.05 -11.44
CA GLY A 200 -7.48 -9.50 -10.11
C GLY A 200 -8.49 -8.37 -10.05
N ILE A 201 -8.18 -7.33 -9.29
CA ILE A 201 -9.07 -6.17 -9.09
C ILE A 201 -9.42 -5.45 -10.41
N LEU A 202 -8.58 -5.57 -11.44
CA LEU A 202 -8.82 -4.93 -12.73
C LEU A 202 -9.95 -5.57 -13.53
N ARG A 203 -10.47 -6.74 -13.11
CA ARG A 203 -11.64 -7.40 -13.72
C ARG A 203 -12.97 -6.75 -13.37
N ASP A 204 -13.05 -6.08 -12.20
CA ASP A 204 -14.30 -5.50 -11.69
C ASP A 204 -14.11 -4.03 -11.34
N TYR A 205 -14.38 -3.16 -12.28
CA TYR A 205 -14.26 -1.71 -12.10
C TYR A 205 -15.11 -1.16 -10.95
N ARG A 206 -16.28 -1.74 -10.67
CA ARG A 206 -17.16 -1.26 -9.61
C ARG A 206 -16.55 -1.52 -8.23
N ALA A 207 -15.98 -2.71 -8.05
CA ALA A 207 -15.23 -3.02 -6.85
C ALA A 207 -13.97 -2.14 -6.75
N MET A 208 -13.26 -1.98 -7.87
CA MET A 208 -12.04 -1.17 -7.95
C MET A 208 -12.29 0.31 -7.64
N ASP A 209 -13.33 0.92 -8.18
CA ASP A 209 -13.64 2.34 -7.94
C ASP A 209 -13.92 2.64 -6.47
N ARG A 210 -14.46 1.69 -5.72
CA ARG A 210 -14.68 1.80 -4.28
C ARG A 210 -13.40 1.70 -3.45
N VAL A 211 -12.48 0.84 -3.91
CA VAL A 211 -11.27 0.46 -3.18
C VAL A 211 -10.08 1.32 -3.61
N ALA A 212 -10.04 1.68 -4.89
CA ALA A 212 -8.92 2.37 -5.52
C ALA A 212 -9.46 3.37 -6.56
N LYS A 213 -10.25 4.35 -6.08
CA LYS A 213 -10.92 5.34 -6.93
C LYS A 213 -9.94 6.03 -7.87
N GLY A 214 -10.27 6.01 -9.17
CA GLY A 214 -9.46 6.65 -10.20
C GLY A 214 -8.20 5.89 -10.62
N LEU A 215 -7.83 4.79 -9.96
CA LEU A 215 -6.59 4.06 -10.25
C LEU A 215 -6.48 3.63 -11.72
N HIS A 216 -7.55 3.07 -12.30
CA HIS A 216 -7.54 2.67 -13.70
C HIS A 216 -7.38 3.89 -14.63
N GLN A 217 -8.05 5.01 -14.33
CA GLN A 217 -7.92 6.24 -15.10
C GLN A 217 -6.50 6.80 -15.03
N GLU A 218 -5.88 6.75 -13.84
CA GLU A 218 -4.50 7.17 -13.66
C GLU A 218 -3.52 6.30 -14.46
N ILE A 219 -3.75 4.97 -14.52
CA ILE A 219 -2.92 4.06 -15.30
C ILE A 219 -3.11 4.30 -16.81
N ASP A 220 -4.35 4.44 -17.26
CA ASP A 220 -4.67 4.64 -18.68
C ASP A 220 -4.25 6.04 -19.18
N ALA A 221 -4.25 7.05 -18.32
CA ALA A 221 -3.80 8.41 -18.64
C ALA A 221 -2.28 8.55 -18.75
N GLN A 222 -1.50 7.56 -18.27
CA GLN A 222 -0.05 7.62 -18.39
C GLN A 222 0.40 7.53 -19.86
N PRO A 223 1.40 8.33 -20.27
CA PRO A 223 1.88 8.32 -21.65
C PRO A 223 2.34 6.91 -22.06
N ALA A 224 2.16 6.57 -23.32
CA ALA A 224 2.62 5.30 -23.85
C ALA A 224 4.13 5.14 -23.65
N PRO A 225 4.61 3.93 -23.34
CA PRO A 225 6.02 3.68 -23.17
C PRO A 225 6.77 3.85 -24.51
N THR A 226 7.98 4.40 -24.43
CA THR A 226 8.81 4.62 -25.62
C THR A 226 9.99 3.64 -25.71
N VAL A 227 10.32 2.98 -24.60
CA VAL A 227 11.45 2.06 -24.49
C VAL A 227 11.04 0.77 -23.74
N PRO A 228 11.70 -0.37 -24.03
CA PRO A 228 11.56 -1.58 -23.23
C PRO A 228 12.04 -1.37 -21.79
N GLY A 229 11.62 -2.23 -20.88
CA GLY A 229 12.02 -2.24 -19.46
C GLY A 229 10.86 -2.06 -18.49
N LEU A 230 11.19 -1.69 -17.26
CA LEU A 230 10.21 -1.45 -16.20
C LEU A 230 10.06 0.04 -15.91
N GLN A 231 8.84 0.50 -15.86
CA GLN A 231 8.50 1.87 -15.48
C GLN A 231 7.55 1.86 -14.29
N TRP A 232 8.00 2.35 -13.13
CA TRP A 232 7.11 2.60 -12.00
C TRP A 232 6.22 3.78 -12.31
N LEU A 233 4.90 3.55 -12.23
CA LEU A 233 3.92 4.60 -12.44
C LEU A 233 3.68 5.33 -11.12
N HIS A 234 3.66 6.64 -11.19
CA HIS A 234 3.25 7.45 -10.06
C HIS A 234 1.73 7.57 -10.05
N LEU A 235 1.13 7.20 -8.91
CA LEU A 235 -0.29 7.28 -8.68
C LEU A 235 -0.56 8.49 -7.79
N ALA A 236 -1.34 9.46 -8.27
CA ALA A 236 -1.63 10.72 -7.57
C ALA A 236 -2.45 10.47 -6.29
N SER A 237 -3.32 9.47 -6.33
CA SER A 237 -4.15 9.13 -5.19
C SER A 237 -3.44 8.11 -4.31
N SER A 238 -3.03 8.55 -3.13
CA SER A 238 -2.46 7.67 -2.10
C SER A 238 -3.51 6.82 -1.36
N GLN A 239 -4.77 6.85 -1.80
CA GLN A 239 -5.91 6.28 -1.06
C GLN A 239 -6.38 4.93 -1.61
N HIS A 240 -5.46 4.02 -1.89
CA HIS A 240 -5.81 2.70 -2.41
C HIS A 240 -5.85 1.67 -1.27
N TYR A 241 -7.03 1.12 -0.98
CA TYR A 241 -7.38 0.44 0.28
C TYR A 241 -7.24 -1.09 0.28
N LEU A 242 -6.45 -1.70 -0.60
CA LEU A 242 -6.51 -3.15 -0.74
C LEU A 242 -5.85 -3.95 0.37
N TYR A 243 -4.86 -3.42 1.04
CA TYR A 243 -4.12 -4.17 2.05
C TYR A 243 -3.27 -3.24 2.90
N SER A 244 -3.47 -3.22 4.21
CA SER A 244 -2.69 -2.45 5.18
C SER A 244 -2.52 -0.95 4.85
N ALA A 245 -1.69 -0.24 5.57
CA ALA A 245 -1.39 1.18 5.34
C ALA A 245 -0.43 1.45 4.16
N ALA A 246 -0.03 0.42 3.40
CA ALA A 246 0.90 0.57 2.29
C ALA A 246 0.17 1.00 1.01
N ASN A 247 0.68 2.04 0.37
CA ASN A 247 0.15 2.51 -0.91
C ASN A 247 0.36 1.47 -2.00
N VAL A 248 -0.67 1.25 -2.81
CA VAL A 248 -0.57 0.45 -4.02
C VAL A 248 0.44 1.10 -4.96
N LYS A 249 1.28 0.30 -5.58
CA LYS A 249 2.22 0.72 -6.62
C LYS A 249 1.79 0.11 -7.95
N ALA A 250 1.93 0.87 -9.01
CA ALA A 250 1.73 0.37 -10.36
C ALA A 250 3.07 0.31 -11.10
N LEU A 251 3.28 -0.77 -11.80
CA LEU A 251 4.47 -1.04 -12.60
C LEU A 251 4.05 -1.34 -14.02
N ARG A 252 4.56 -0.57 -14.97
CA ARG A 252 4.44 -0.87 -16.39
C ARG A 252 5.63 -1.70 -16.82
N ILE A 253 5.35 -2.81 -17.49
CA ILE A 253 6.31 -3.75 -18.03
C ILE A 253 6.27 -3.62 -19.56
N CYS A 254 7.38 -3.29 -20.18
CA CYS A 254 7.47 -2.99 -21.61
C CYS A 254 8.48 -3.91 -22.28
N TRP A 255 8.11 -4.50 -23.42
CA TRP A 255 8.97 -5.40 -24.20
C TRP A 255 8.70 -5.27 -25.69
N ARG A 256 9.65 -5.70 -26.52
CA ARG A 256 9.46 -5.84 -27.95
C ARG A 256 8.96 -7.24 -28.26
N ASN A 257 7.90 -7.34 -29.07
CA ASN A 257 7.50 -8.65 -29.59
C ASN A 257 8.45 -9.12 -30.73
N SER A 258 8.22 -10.32 -31.26
CA SER A 258 9.01 -10.88 -32.39
C SER A 258 9.04 -10.03 -33.64
N GLN A 259 8.09 -9.11 -33.79
CA GLN A 259 7.99 -8.15 -34.91
C GLN A 259 8.67 -6.80 -34.58
N GLY A 260 9.34 -6.66 -33.43
CA GLY A 260 9.96 -5.43 -32.97
C GLY A 260 8.96 -4.37 -32.43
N VAL A 261 7.68 -4.68 -32.38
CA VAL A 261 6.63 -3.76 -31.89
C VAL A 261 6.66 -3.73 -30.37
N LEU A 262 6.69 -2.52 -29.81
CA LEU A 262 6.64 -2.32 -28.36
C LEU A 262 5.25 -2.71 -27.81
N LYS A 263 5.25 -3.61 -26.86
CA LYS A 263 4.08 -4.05 -26.10
C LYS A 263 4.26 -3.65 -24.63
N HIS A 264 3.15 -3.59 -23.89
CA HIS A 264 3.21 -3.32 -22.46
C HIS A 264 2.12 -4.07 -21.70
N ALA A 265 2.40 -4.29 -20.41
CA ALA A 265 1.46 -4.74 -19.40
C ALA A 265 1.53 -3.78 -18.21
N ALA A 266 0.46 -3.72 -17.41
CA ALA A 266 0.43 -2.99 -16.16
C ALA A 266 0.19 -3.95 -14.99
N LEU A 267 1.06 -3.95 -14.01
CA LEU A 267 0.97 -4.74 -12.79
C LEU A 267 0.65 -3.80 -11.63
N ILE A 268 -0.33 -4.17 -10.81
CA ILE A 268 -0.72 -3.43 -9.61
C ILE A 268 -0.49 -4.30 -8.39
N GLY A 269 0.08 -3.71 -7.35
CA GLY A 269 0.33 -4.40 -6.11
C GLY A 269 1.22 -3.62 -5.15
N HIS A 270 1.89 -4.31 -4.27
CA HIS A 270 2.93 -3.72 -3.43
C HIS A 270 3.95 -4.78 -2.97
N PHE A 271 5.11 -4.34 -2.57
CA PHE A 271 6.11 -5.23 -1.99
C PHE A 271 5.60 -5.92 -0.73
N SER A 272 5.82 -7.22 -0.62
CA SER A 272 5.52 -7.99 0.58
C SER A 272 6.28 -7.42 1.80
N ARG A 273 5.85 -7.79 3.01
CA ARG A 273 6.53 -7.32 4.22
C ARG A 273 8.01 -7.67 4.21
N SER A 274 8.37 -8.87 3.82
CA SER A 274 9.77 -9.31 3.72
C SER A 274 10.55 -8.47 2.70
N ALA A 275 9.99 -8.26 1.51
CA ALA A 275 10.62 -7.46 0.46
C ALA A 275 10.83 -5.99 0.86
N ARG A 276 9.89 -5.40 1.62
CA ARG A 276 10.05 -4.02 2.13
C ARG A 276 11.24 -3.89 3.07
N HIS A 277 11.53 -4.94 3.84
CA HIS A 277 12.66 -4.97 4.77
C HIS A 277 13.96 -5.52 4.15
N THR A 278 13.90 -6.07 2.94
CA THR A 278 15.11 -6.47 2.21
C THR A 278 15.92 -5.24 1.83
N ASN A 279 17.22 -5.28 2.09
CA ASN A 279 18.13 -4.21 1.72
C ASN A 279 18.12 -4.02 0.20
N ALA A 280 18.07 -2.77 -0.26
CA ALA A 280 18.06 -2.47 -1.69
C ALA A 280 19.27 -3.06 -2.42
N SER A 281 20.43 -3.05 -1.77
CA SER A 281 21.67 -3.65 -2.27
C SER A 281 21.66 -5.18 -2.44
N GLN A 282 20.56 -5.85 -2.08
CA GLN A 282 20.34 -7.30 -2.23
C GLN A 282 19.25 -7.63 -3.25
N ILE A 283 18.64 -6.62 -3.86
CA ILE A 283 17.55 -6.76 -4.83
C ILE A 283 18.13 -6.68 -6.25
N PRO A 284 17.76 -7.58 -7.17
CA PRO A 284 18.16 -7.50 -8.56
C PRO A 284 17.96 -6.10 -9.16
N CYS A 285 18.84 -5.64 -10.01
CA CYS A 285 18.97 -4.27 -10.51
C CYS A 285 19.53 -3.27 -9.47
N LEU A 286 18.99 -3.24 -8.26
CA LEU A 286 19.41 -2.30 -7.23
C LEU A 286 20.79 -2.66 -6.66
N ASP A 287 21.14 -3.95 -6.64
CA ASP A 287 22.49 -4.43 -6.32
C ASP A 287 23.53 -3.94 -7.34
N ARG A 288 23.17 -3.91 -8.63
CA ARG A 288 24.05 -3.35 -9.69
C ARG A 288 24.18 -1.84 -9.55
N HIS A 289 23.08 -1.11 -9.28
CA HIS A 289 23.13 0.32 -8.99
C HIS A 289 24.02 0.62 -7.79
N TRP A 290 23.90 -0.17 -6.71
CA TRP A 290 24.78 -0.04 -5.56
C TRP A 290 26.24 -0.31 -5.92
N SER A 291 26.53 -1.35 -6.70
CA SER A 291 27.88 -1.69 -7.16
C SER A 291 28.49 -0.57 -8.00
N GLN A 292 27.70 0.11 -8.83
CA GLN A 292 28.14 1.28 -9.59
C GLN A 292 28.45 2.48 -8.66
N LEU A 293 27.59 2.74 -7.67
CA LEU A 293 27.85 3.79 -6.67
C LEU A 293 29.15 3.55 -5.90
N GLN A 294 29.44 2.31 -5.55
CA GLN A 294 30.67 1.93 -4.83
C GLN A 294 31.95 2.22 -5.61
N GLN A 295 31.89 2.36 -6.92
CA GLN A 295 33.04 2.72 -7.77
C GLN A 295 33.43 4.19 -7.61
N SER A 296 32.61 5.02 -6.98
CA SER A 296 32.95 6.43 -6.75
C SER A 296 34.18 6.56 -5.84
N PRO A 297 35.10 7.50 -6.11
CA PRO A 297 36.30 7.73 -5.29
C PRO A 297 35.97 7.96 -3.81
N LEU A 298 34.88 8.69 -3.53
CA LEU A 298 34.43 8.96 -2.15
C LEU A 298 34.17 7.66 -1.37
N LEU A 299 33.44 6.71 -1.97
CA LEU A 299 33.06 5.47 -1.29
C LEU A 299 34.21 4.46 -1.26
N GLN A 300 35.16 4.55 -2.19
CA GLN A 300 36.37 3.74 -2.17
C GLN A 300 37.34 4.18 -1.05
N GLN A 301 37.50 5.49 -0.86
CA GLN A 301 38.47 6.06 0.06
C GLN A 301 37.96 6.16 1.51
N SER A 302 36.63 6.25 1.72
CA SER A 302 36.06 6.46 3.03
C SER A 302 35.11 5.32 3.45
N ALA A 303 35.53 4.53 4.44
CA ALA A 303 34.70 3.49 5.05
C ALA A 303 33.46 4.09 5.77
N PHE A 304 33.59 5.32 6.32
CA PHE A 304 32.49 6.04 6.95
C PHE A 304 31.39 6.33 5.94
N TYR A 305 31.68 7.05 4.85
CA TYR A 305 30.68 7.36 3.82
C TYR A 305 30.10 6.11 3.18
N ARG A 306 30.90 5.06 2.96
CA ARG A 306 30.41 3.79 2.41
C ARG A 306 29.34 3.17 3.29
N ARG A 307 29.54 3.15 4.62
CA ARG A 307 28.60 2.59 5.57
C ARG A 307 27.33 3.43 5.67
N GLU A 308 27.48 4.74 5.88
CA GLU A 308 26.33 5.63 6.09
C GLU A 308 25.47 5.75 4.83
N ILE A 309 26.10 5.94 3.65
CA ILE A 309 25.40 6.02 2.35
C ILE A 309 24.69 4.72 2.04
N ARG A 310 25.30 3.55 2.34
CA ARG A 310 24.65 2.25 2.18
C ARG A 310 23.41 2.15 3.06
N THR A 311 23.50 2.56 4.31
CA THR A 311 22.37 2.53 5.24
C THR A 311 21.19 3.40 4.75
N LEU A 312 21.47 4.57 4.19
CA LEU A 312 20.47 5.42 3.55
C LEU A 312 19.89 4.77 2.30
N TYR A 313 20.74 4.29 1.39
CA TYR A 313 20.35 3.64 0.15
C TYR A 313 19.41 2.44 0.40
N ASP A 314 19.75 1.57 1.35
CA ASP A 314 18.96 0.38 1.67
C ASP A 314 17.54 0.70 2.18
N ARG A 315 17.33 1.91 2.72
CA ARG A 315 16.04 2.36 3.26
C ARG A 315 15.18 3.17 2.30
N LEU A 316 15.75 3.67 1.20
CA LEU A 316 14.98 4.41 0.20
C LEU A 316 13.93 3.52 -0.48
N PRO A 317 12.83 4.10 -1.02
CA PRO A 317 11.82 3.34 -1.75
C PRO A 317 12.43 2.65 -2.96
N LYS A 318 12.22 1.34 -3.06
CA LYS A 318 12.72 0.52 -4.17
C LYS A 318 12.27 1.03 -5.55
N PRO A 319 11.00 1.45 -5.73
CA PRO A 319 10.57 2.05 -6.99
C PRO A 319 11.38 3.28 -7.40
N LEU A 320 11.67 4.15 -6.45
CA LEU A 320 12.46 5.36 -6.70
C LEU A 320 13.91 5.03 -7.08
N LEU A 321 14.54 4.13 -6.32
CA LEU A 321 15.91 3.67 -6.63
C LEU A 321 16.03 3.02 -8.00
N HIS A 322 14.99 2.30 -8.44
CA HIS A 322 14.95 1.68 -9.76
C HIS A 322 14.73 2.71 -10.86
N SER A 323 13.93 3.74 -10.63
CA SER A 323 13.59 4.75 -11.65
C SER A 323 14.70 5.73 -11.94
N VAL A 324 15.57 6.01 -10.95
CA VAL A 324 16.61 7.04 -11.02
C VAL A 324 17.98 6.42 -11.23
N PRO A 325 18.77 6.87 -12.22
CA PRO A 325 20.11 6.36 -12.47
C PRO A 325 21.01 6.39 -11.23
N SER A 326 21.84 5.37 -11.07
CA SER A 326 22.78 5.28 -9.95
C SER A 326 23.69 6.51 -9.81
N SER A 327 24.09 7.11 -10.92
CA SER A 327 24.97 8.30 -10.97
C SER A 327 24.43 9.52 -10.24
N GLN A 328 23.10 9.63 -10.11
CA GLN A 328 22.47 10.78 -9.47
C GLN A 328 22.35 10.66 -7.94
N TRP A 329 22.62 9.48 -7.36
CA TRP A 329 22.39 9.23 -5.95
C TRP A 329 23.50 9.67 -5.00
N LEU A 330 24.75 9.72 -5.49
CA LEU A 330 25.89 9.97 -4.62
C LEU A 330 25.82 11.32 -3.89
N VAL A 331 25.50 12.38 -4.63
CA VAL A 331 25.44 13.75 -4.07
C VAL A 331 24.30 13.91 -3.06
N PRO A 332 23.05 13.54 -3.36
CA PRO A 332 21.97 13.60 -2.39
C PRO A 332 22.25 12.82 -1.10
N LEU A 333 22.75 11.60 -1.23
CA LEU A 333 23.03 10.77 -0.06
C LEU A 333 24.20 11.32 0.77
N LYS A 334 25.23 11.84 0.11
CA LYS A 334 26.34 12.53 0.80
C LYS A 334 25.84 13.74 1.56
N ASN A 335 25.01 14.58 0.94
CA ASN A 335 24.46 15.78 1.58
C ASN A 335 23.67 15.41 2.84
N ILE A 336 22.91 14.29 2.84
CA ILE A 336 22.19 13.82 4.03
C ILE A 336 23.18 13.39 5.13
N VAL A 337 24.25 12.66 4.76
CA VAL A 337 25.28 12.23 5.73
C VAL A 337 26.03 13.42 6.33
N ASP A 338 26.23 14.46 5.56
CA ASP A 338 26.95 15.69 6.00
C ASP A 338 26.08 16.64 6.82
N MET A 339 24.79 16.36 6.97
CA MET A 339 23.89 17.19 7.81
C MET A 339 24.26 17.07 9.28
N ASN A 340 24.97 18.06 9.81
CA ASN A 340 25.55 18.04 11.16
C ASN A 340 24.74 18.85 12.19
N THR A 341 23.73 19.61 11.76
CA THR A 341 22.94 20.44 12.67
C THR A 341 21.46 20.12 12.62
N PRO A 342 20.71 20.23 13.74
CA PRO A 342 19.28 19.96 13.80
C PRO A 342 18.42 20.98 13.04
N ILE A 343 19.04 21.94 12.36
CA ILE A 343 18.35 22.99 11.58
C ILE A 343 18.58 22.82 10.08
N GLN A 344 19.60 22.04 9.72
CA GLN A 344 20.02 21.90 8.34
C GLN A 344 18.98 21.12 7.53
N THR A 345 18.71 21.60 6.33
CA THR A 345 17.88 20.93 5.33
C THR A 345 18.71 20.65 4.09
N SER A 346 18.32 19.64 3.34
CA SER A 346 18.93 19.33 2.05
C SER A 346 17.84 19.10 1.03
N THR A 347 17.97 19.72 -0.12
CA THR A 347 17.09 19.51 -1.26
C THR A 347 17.89 18.99 -2.44
N SER A 348 17.39 17.97 -3.10
CA SER A 348 18.04 17.38 -4.27
C SER A 348 17.01 17.06 -5.33
N HIS A 349 17.32 17.36 -6.56
CA HIS A 349 16.52 17.10 -7.72
C HIS A 349 17.06 15.85 -8.44
N LEU A 350 16.18 14.88 -8.75
CA LEU A 350 16.50 13.63 -9.39
C LEU A 350 15.65 13.45 -10.64
N LYS A 351 16.28 13.03 -11.72
CA LYS A 351 15.66 12.87 -13.02
C LYS A 351 15.72 11.41 -13.45
N PRO A 352 14.58 10.72 -13.59
CA PRO A 352 14.51 9.37 -14.13
C PRO A 352 14.98 9.31 -15.59
N ASP A 353 15.50 8.16 -16.00
CA ASP A 353 15.84 7.91 -17.40
C ASP A 353 14.59 7.76 -18.27
N VAL A 354 13.48 7.33 -17.68
CA VAL A 354 12.22 7.04 -18.38
C VAL A 354 11.04 7.68 -17.65
N GLY A 355 10.19 8.37 -18.41
CA GLY A 355 8.99 9.04 -17.88
C GLY A 355 9.11 10.56 -17.90
N ASN A 356 8.00 11.22 -17.59
CA ASN A 356 7.88 12.68 -17.58
C ASN A 356 7.91 13.27 -16.17
N LEU A 357 7.99 12.42 -15.14
CA LEU A 357 8.05 12.86 -13.76
C LEU A 357 9.49 12.91 -13.29
N GLU A 358 9.80 13.93 -12.55
CA GLU A 358 11.06 14.11 -11.85
C GLU A 358 10.82 14.00 -10.34
N TYR A 359 11.87 13.86 -9.55
CA TYR A 359 11.71 13.73 -8.10
C TYR A 359 12.48 14.82 -7.38
N LEU A 360 11.83 15.43 -6.41
CA LEU A 360 12.46 16.37 -5.51
C LEU A 360 12.55 15.74 -4.12
N LEU A 361 13.76 15.50 -3.63
CA LEU A 361 14.02 15.02 -2.29
C LEU A 361 14.24 16.18 -1.35
N VAL A 362 13.41 16.30 -0.34
CA VAL A 362 13.55 17.29 0.73
C VAL A 362 13.85 16.56 2.03
N THR A 363 15.03 16.78 2.57
CA THR A 363 15.45 16.15 3.84
C THR A 363 15.47 17.20 4.94
N MET A 364 14.85 16.87 6.06
CA MET A 364 14.78 17.72 7.24
C MET A 364 14.87 16.90 8.54
N PRO A 365 15.17 17.50 9.69
CA PRO A 365 15.08 16.82 10.98
C PRO A 365 13.67 16.33 11.26
N SER A 366 13.53 15.09 11.75
CA SER A 366 12.23 14.43 11.98
C SER A 366 11.34 15.17 12.99
N ASN A 367 11.93 15.83 13.98
CA ASN A 367 11.22 16.63 14.97
C ASN A 367 10.64 17.96 14.41
N ARG A 368 10.95 18.28 13.17
CA ARG A 368 10.45 19.48 12.46
C ARG A 368 9.36 19.16 11.46
N PHE A 369 9.18 17.89 11.15
CA PHE A 369 8.16 17.46 10.21
C PHE A 369 6.75 17.57 10.83
N GLY A 370 5.85 18.18 10.09
CA GLY A 370 4.44 18.29 10.44
C GLY A 370 3.59 18.73 9.24
N PRO A 371 2.25 18.61 9.32
CA PRO A 371 1.35 18.94 8.21
C PRO A 371 1.57 20.38 7.69
N ASN A 372 1.78 21.34 8.58
CA ASN A 372 1.99 22.75 8.19
C ASN A 372 3.27 22.94 7.38
N VAL A 373 4.36 22.26 7.77
CA VAL A 373 5.63 22.32 7.02
C VAL A 373 5.46 21.69 5.65
N LEU A 374 4.79 20.52 5.57
CA LEU A 374 4.50 19.86 4.32
C LEU A 374 3.72 20.75 3.36
N HIS A 375 2.59 21.32 3.81
CA HIS A 375 1.79 22.24 2.99
C HIS A 375 2.57 23.47 2.53
N SER A 376 3.44 24.01 3.37
CA SER A 376 4.26 25.18 2.99
C SER A 376 5.31 24.80 1.94
N VAL A 377 5.94 23.64 2.06
CA VAL A 377 6.87 23.12 1.04
C VAL A 377 6.14 22.89 -0.28
N GLU A 378 4.94 22.28 -0.24
CA GLU A 378 4.11 22.13 -1.44
C GLU A 378 3.75 23.46 -2.09
N ALA A 379 3.41 24.48 -1.29
CA ALA A 379 3.10 25.81 -1.80
C ALA A 379 4.32 26.45 -2.49
N VAL A 380 5.51 26.33 -1.91
CA VAL A 380 6.76 26.80 -2.53
C VAL A 380 7.00 26.13 -3.88
N ILE A 381 6.86 24.79 -3.95
CA ILE A 381 7.06 24.05 -5.20
C ILE A 381 6.06 24.52 -6.27
N ARG A 382 4.79 24.76 -5.91
CA ARG A 382 3.75 25.21 -6.84
C ARG A 382 3.95 26.64 -7.36
N ILE A 383 4.52 27.52 -6.56
CA ILE A 383 4.83 28.90 -6.97
C ILE A 383 5.83 28.91 -8.13
N GLU A 384 6.72 27.93 -8.20
CA GLU A 384 7.73 27.82 -9.28
C GLU A 384 7.19 27.12 -10.55
N ASN A 385 5.87 27.10 -10.76
CA ASN A 385 5.22 26.46 -11.91
C ASN A 385 5.53 24.96 -12.04
N VAL A 386 5.53 24.28 -10.91
CA VAL A 386 5.76 22.83 -10.84
C VAL A 386 4.49 22.13 -10.37
N THR A 387 4.02 21.19 -11.16
CA THR A 387 2.89 20.34 -10.77
C THR A 387 3.37 19.21 -9.87
N ILE A 388 2.75 19.07 -8.68
CA ILE A 388 3.00 17.97 -7.76
C ILE A 388 1.99 16.86 -8.02
N HIS A 389 2.46 15.69 -8.42
CA HIS A 389 1.64 14.49 -8.64
C HIS A 389 1.43 13.67 -7.35
N GLY A 390 2.24 13.89 -6.34
CA GLY A 390 2.11 13.28 -5.02
C GLY A 390 3.42 13.31 -4.25
N HIS A 391 3.36 12.83 -3.02
CA HIS A 391 4.56 12.71 -2.19
C HIS A 391 4.56 11.44 -1.35
N GLU A 392 5.75 11.02 -0.94
CA GLU A 392 6.00 9.93 0.01
C GLU A 392 6.98 10.43 1.07
N SER A 393 6.79 10.06 2.34
CA SER A 393 7.71 10.46 3.41
C SER A 393 8.30 9.25 4.13
N ILE A 394 9.61 9.31 4.39
CA ILE A 394 10.37 8.22 5.02
C ILE A 394 11.14 8.78 6.20
N GLY A 395 11.09 8.08 7.35
CA GLY A 395 11.96 8.36 8.49
C GLY A 395 13.25 7.56 8.41
N ILE A 396 14.41 8.24 8.46
CA ILE A 396 15.71 7.59 8.50
C ILE A 396 16.55 8.21 9.62
N GLY A 397 16.66 7.49 10.73
CA GLY A 397 17.35 8.01 11.92
C GLY A 397 16.71 9.32 12.41
N PRO A 398 17.50 10.38 12.64
CA PRO A 398 16.99 11.67 13.10
C PRO A 398 16.33 12.49 11.98
N TYR A 399 16.34 12.02 10.74
CA TYR A 399 15.87 12.76 9.57
C TYR A 399 14.59 12.19 9.01
N ARG A 400 13.81 13.06 8.37
CA ARG A 400 12.69 12.71 7.48
C ARG A 400 13.02 13.17 6.08
N ILE A 401 12.86 12.27 5.12
CA ILE A 401 13.00 12.54 3.70
C ILE A 401 11.58 12.58 3.12
N ILE A 402 11.23 13.67 2.47
CA ILE A 402 10.01 13.81 1.68
C ILE A 402 10.40 13.74 0.22
N ILE A 403 9.73 12.88 -0.51
CA ILE A 403 9.97 12.65 -1.93
C ILE A 403 8.74 13.14 -2.68
N PHE A 404 8.86 14.23 -3.39
CA PHE A 404 7.80 14.73 -4.26
C PHE A 404 8.02 14.20 -5.66
N ALA A 405 6.98 13.63 -6.26
CA ALA A 405 6.94 13.39 -7.69
C ALA A 405 6.41 14.65 -8.35
N ILE A 406 7.21 15.24 -9.19
CA ILE A 406 6.95 16.56 -9.79
C ILE A 406 6.99 16.49 -11.31
N GLN A 407 6.23 17.36 -11.92
CA GLN A 407 6.31 17.62 -13.35
C GLN A 407 6.56 19.13 -13.52
N PRO A 408 7.78 19.52 -13.92
CA PRO A 408 8.07 20.92 -14.18
C PRO A 408 7.41 21.36 -15.49
N ASP A 409 6.80 22.54 -15.48
CA ASP A 409 6.35 23.19 -16.69
C ASP A 409 7.57 23.72 -17.48
N LYS A 410 7.37 24.08 -18.75
CA LYS A 410 8.48 24.49 -19.64
C LYS A 410 9.30 25.69 -19.13
N GLU A 411 8.73 26.51 -18.26
CA GLU A 411 9.34 27.74 -17.72
C GLU A 411 9.71 27.58 -16.23
N ALA A 412 9.64 26.37 -15.67
CA ALA A 412 9.90 26.16 -14.25
C ALA A 412 11.35 26.43 -13.89
N THR A 413 11.58 27.24 -12.86
CA THR A 413 12.90 27.57 -12.34
C THR A 413 13.31 26.62 -11.22
N LEU A 414 13.53 25.34 -11.56
CA LEU A 414 13.87 24.29 -10.59
C LEU A 414 15.08 24.62 -9.71
N ALA A 415 15.98 25.47 -10.20
CA ALA A 415 17.18 25.89 -9.45
C ALA A 415 16.87 26.76 -8.22
N ALA A 416 15.76 27.49 -8.21
CA ALA A 416 15.36 28.34 -7.09
C ALA A 416 14.65 27.57 -5.96
N ILE A 417 14.08 26.41 -6.27
CA ILE A 417 13.28 25.63 -5.31
C ILE A 417 14.07 25.23 -4.05
N PRO A 418 15.34 24.75 -4.12
CA PRO A 418 16.10 24.37 -2.94
C PRO A 418 16.23 25.48 -1.91
N ASP A 419 16.56 26.68 -2.34
CA ASP A 419 16.75 27.85 -1.47
C ASP A 419 15.43 28.29 -0.86
N ALA A 420 14.37 28.40 -1.67
CA ALA A 420 13.03 28.77 -1.21
C ALA A 420 12.45 27.74 -0.20
N ILE A 421 12.69 26.45 -0.38
CA ILE A 421 12.31 25.41 0.59
C ILE A 421 13.12 25.56 1.87
N GLY A 422 14.42 25.81 1.77
CA GLY A 422 15.30 26.06 2.91
C GLY A 422 14.80 27.21 3.78
N GLU A 423 14.50 28.34 3.19
CA GLU A 423 13.95 29.52 3.86
C GLU A 423 12.58 29.24 4.50
N CYS A 424 11.69 28.54 3.79
CA CYS A 424 10.39 28.13 4.30
C CYS A 424 10.50 27.28 5.57
N ILE A 425 11.38 26.30 5.57
CA ILE A 425 11.56 25.39 6.73
C ILE A 425 12.19 26.16 7.90
N ILE A 426 13.15 27.04 7.66
CA ILE A 426 13.75 27.91 8.69
C ILE A 426 12.69 28.80 9.34
N PHE A 427 11.83 29.41 8.54
CA PHE A 427 10.71 30.22 9.04
C PHE A 427 9.84 29.44 10.05
N TRP A 428 9.46 28.21 9.74
CA TRP A 428 8.67 27.39 10.64
C TRP A 428 9.43 26.98 11.91
N ILE A 429 10.74 26.77 11.82
CA ILE A 429 11.60 26.50 12.97
C ILE A 429 11.60 27.68 13.93
N ASP A 430 11.77 28.88 13.43
CA ASP A 430 11.82 30.10 14.26
C ASP A 430 10.46 30.43 14.87
N ARG A 431 9.37 30.20 14.14
CA ARG A 431 8.02 30.36 14.66
C ARG A 431 7.72 29.38 15.78
N ALA A 432 8.11 28.12 15.65
CA ALA A 432 7.94 27.11 16.68
C ALA A 432 8.73 27.46 17.96
N LYS A 433 9.96 27.96 17.84
CA LYS A 433 10.75 28.45 18.99
C LYS A 433 10.05 29.58 19.74
N LYS A 434 9.48 30.56 19.01
CA LYS A 434 8.77 31.72 19.62
C LYS A 434 7.50 31.26 20.38
N VAL A 435 6.81 30.24 19.89
CA VAL A 435 5.62 29.69 20.59
C VAL A 435 6.02 28.99 21.88
N VAL A 436 7.07 28.17 21.87
CA VAL A 436 7.56 27.47 23.06
C VAL A 436 8.04 28.45 24.13
N LEU A 437 8.76 29.52 23.74
CA LEU A 437 9.22 30.55 24.69
C LEU A 437 8.06 31.31 25.33
N ARG A 438 6.96 31.59 24.61
CA ARG A 438 5.76 32.27 25.15
C ARG A 438 4.94 31.40 26.12
N HIS A 439 5.10 30.11 26.13
CA HIS A 439 4.44 29.19 27.08
C HIS A 439 5.33 28.84 28.25
N ALA A 440 6.59 29.26 28.24
CA ALA A 440 7.55 29.05 29.34
C ALA A 440 7.72 30.31 30.23
N GLU A 441 7.17 31.44 29.83
CA GLU A 441 6.94 32.65 30.61
C GLU A 441 5.52 32.63 31.22
#